data_b38f0b78ce96f466f187472f54628e38
#
_entry.id   b38f0b78ce96f466f187472f54628e38
#
_cell.length_a   1.000
_cell.length_b   1.000
_cell.length_c   1.000
_cell.angle_alpha   90.00
_cell.angle_beta   90.00
_cell.angle_gamma   90.00
#
_symmetry.space_group_name_H-M   'P 1'
#
loop_
_entity.id
_entity.type
_entity.pdbx_description
1 polymer ?
#
loop_
_entity_poly.entity_id
_entity_poly.type
_entity_poly.pdbx_seq_one_letter_code
_entity_poly.pdbx_strand_id
1 'polypeptide(L)'
;GEIASIALVFIMFYGGFGTNWNEAKPIAVKAVGLSTLGVVLTASFVGMFCHYVLKISFLESMLIGSLLASTDAASVFSILRSKRLNLKYNTASILEIESGSNDPAAYMLTVIVMTLIKGQASGGQIAYMLFSQIVYGIGIGVVIALVASQILKRFKFTTSGFDTIFVVAVAVFSYALPTYIGGNGYLSAYIVGIILGNSKIRNK
;
A
#
# COMPACT_ATOMS: atom_id res chain seq x y z
N GLY A 1 -6.74 6.73 14.19
CA GLY A 1 -8.17 6.54 14.18
C GLY A 1 -8.72 6.23 12.78
N GLU A 2 -10.00 5.85 12.72
CA GLU A 2 -10.69 5.36 11.50
C GLU A 2 -10.61 6.34 10.31
N ILE A 3 -10.72 7.64 10.58
CA ILE A 3 -10.62 8.68 9.54
C ILE A 3 -9.27 8.62 8.83
N ALA A 4 -8.18 8.46 9.58
CA ALA A 4 -6.84 8.35 9.00
C ALA A 4 -6.70 7.07 8.15
N SER A 5 -7.29 5.96 8.59
CA SER A 5 -7.29 4.71 7.82
C SER A 5 -8.04 4.86 6.49
N ILE A 6 -9.21 5.51 6.51
CA ILE A 6 -9.98 5.78 5.29
C ILE A 6 -9.20 6.72 4.35
N ALA A 7 -8.59 7.77 4.89
CA ALA A 7 -7.76 8.68 4.10
C ALA A 7 -6.60 7.93 3.42
N LEU A 8 -5.92 7.05 4.15
CA LEU A 8 -4.82 6.25 3.60
C LEU A 8 -5.29 5.29 2.50
N VAL A 9 -6.50 4.70 2.62
CA VAL A 9 -7.09 3.87 1.55
C VAL A 9 -7.20 4.67 0.25
N PHE A 10 -7.72 5.91 0.32
CA PHE A 10 -7.84 6.75 -0.87
C PHE A 10 -6.49 7.20 -1.43
N ILE A 11 -5.51 7.50 -0.57
CA ILE A 11 -4.15 7.83 -1.00
C ILE A 11 -3.52 6.65 -1.74
N MET A 12 -3.62 5.44 -1.19
CA MET A 12 -3.11 4.22 -1.81
C MET A 12 -3.79 3.93 -3.16
N PHE A 13 -5.12 3.97 -3.17
CA PHE A 13 -5.90 3.75 -4.39
C PHE A 13 -5.55 4.80 -5.48
N TYR A 14 -5.55 6.09 -5.13
CA TYR A 14 -5.21 7.17 -6.04
C TYR A 14 -3.76 7.09 -6.53
N GLY A 15 -2.83 6.76 -5.65
CA GLY A 15 -1.44 6.51 -5.98
C GLY A 15 -1.29 5.42 -7.03
N GLY A 16 -1.91 4.27 -6.78
CA GLY A 16 -1.94 3.16 -7.73
C GLY A 16 -2.62 3.53 -9.06
N PHE A 17 -3.77 4.22 -9.00
CA PHE A 17 -4.55 4.60 -10.19
C PHE A 17 -3.78 5.49 -11.16
N GLY A 18 -2.92 6.35 -10.66
CA GLY A 18 -2.09 7.22 -11.49
C GLY A 18 -0.77 6.59 -11.94
N THR A 19 -0.38 5.42 -11.45
CA THR A 19 0.88 4.76 -11.81
C THR A 19 0.81 4.18 -13.23
N ASN A 20 1.74 4.58 -14.11
CA ASN A 20 1.86 4.02 -15.45
C ASN A 20 2.54 2.64 -15.39
N TRP A 21 1.74 1.57 -15.50
CA TRP A 21 2.25 0.20 -15.38
C TRP A 21 3.28 -0.19 -16.44
N ASN A 22 3.19 0.35 -17.66
CA ASN A 22 4.16 0.05 -18.71
C ASN A 22 5.56 0.56 -18.36
N GLU A 23 5.66 1.71 -17.72
CA GLU A 23 6.91 2.28 -17.24
C GLU A 23 7.38 1.65 -15.94
N ALA A 24 6.42 1.30 -15.07
CA ALA A 24 6.64 0.76 -13.75
C ALA A 24 7.06 -0.73 -13.75
N LYS A 25 6.49 -1.54 -14.63
CA LYS A 25 6.69 -3.00 -14.68
C LYS A 25 8.17 -3.43 -14.69
N PRO A 26 9.07 -2.87 -15.52
CA PRO A 26 10.48 -3.32 -15.58
C PRO A 26 11.26 -3.03 -14.30
N ILE A 27 10.80 -2.10 -13.48
CA ILE A 27 11.48 -1.64 -12.26
C ILE A 27 10.73 -2.02 -10.97
N ALA A 28 9.50 -2.53 -11.07
CA ALA A 28 8.61 -2.79 -9.93
C ALA A 28 9.27 -3.67 -8.87
N VAL A 29 9.92 -4.77 -9.26
CA VAL A 29 10.60 -5.68 -8.32
C VAL A 29 11.72 -4.96 -7.56
N LYS A 30 12.50 -4.11 -8.25
CA LYS A 30 13.57 -3.33 -7.60
C LYS A 30 12.99 -2.28 -6.65
N ALA A 31 11.94 -1.59 -7.05
CA ALA A 31 11.29 -0.56 -6.23
C ALA A 31 10.63 -1.16 -4.98
N VAL A 32 9.91 -2.28 -5.11
CA VAL A 32 9.33 -3.01 -3.97
C VAL A 32 10.41 -3.57 -3.05
N GLY A 33 11.50 -4.11 -3.60
CA GLY A 33 12.65 -4.56 -2.82
C GLY A 33 13.29 -3.41 -2.04
N LEU A 34 13.45 -2.24 -2.67
CA LEU A 34 14.01 -1.05 -2.04
C LEU A 34 13.10 -0.53 -0.92
N SER A 35 11.79 -0.45 -1.14
CA SER A 35 10.83 -0.01 -0.13
C SER A 35 10.81 -0.93 1.08
N THR A 36 10.77 -2.26 0.86
CA THR A 36 10.74 -3.25 1.94
C THR A 36 12.02 -3.21 2.76
N LEU A 37 13.19 -3.20 2.10
CA LEU A 37 14.48 -3.10 2.76
C LEU A 37 14.62 -1.77 3.48
N GLY A 38 14.19 -0.67 2.87
CA GLY A 38 14.19 0.66 3.45
C GLY A 38 13.39 0.73 4.74
N VAL A 39 12.17 0.18 4.74
CA VAL A 39 11.31 0.09 5.94
C VAL A 39 12.00 -0.70 7.05
N VAL A 40 12.56 -1.89 6.76
CA VAL A 40 13.22 -2.73 7.76
C VAL A 40 14.46 -2.02 8.33
N LEU A 41 15.28 -1.41 7.48
CA LEU A 41 16.49 -0.70 7.93
C LEU A 41 16.11 0.53 8.76
N THR A 42 15.20 1.36 8.29
CA THR A 42 14.75 2.56 9.03
C THR A 42 14.15 2.19 10.38
N ALA A 43 13.24 1.19 10.40
CA ALA A 43 12.66 0.69 11.63
C ALA A 43 13.73 0.18 12.62
N SER A 44 14.73 -0.54 12.11
CA SER A 44 15.84 -1.06 12.93
C SER A 44 16.71 0.07 13.49
N PHE A 45 17.12 1.03 12.67
CA PHE A 45 17.95 2.16 13.14
C PHE A 45 17.21 3.02 14.17
N VAL A 46 15.96 3.40 13.87
CA VAL A 46 15.14 4.18 14.82
C VAL A 46 14.86 3.37 16.09
N GLY A 47 14.50 2.10 15.95
CA GLY A 47 14.27 1.21 17.07
C GLY A 47 15.51 1.05 17.97
N MET A 48 16.68 0.83 17.39
CA MET A 48 17.94 0.77 18.15
C MET A 48 18.25 2.10 18.85
N PHE A 49 18.06 3.23 18.17
CA PHE A 49 18.23 4.54 18.79
C PHE A 49 17.30 4.70 20.01
N CYS A 50 16.01 4.40 19.87
CA CYS A 50 15.07 4.47 20.97
C CYS A 50 15.46 3.53 22.13
N HIS A 51 15.92 2.33 21.84
CA HIS A 51 16.30 1.36 22.85
C HIS A 51 17.56 1.78 23.62
N TYR A 52 18.63 2.13 22.90
CA TYR A 52 19.95 2.41 23.53
C TYR A 52 20.04 3.82 24.09
N VAL A 53 19.46 4.82 23.44
CA VAL A 53 19.57 6.23 23.83
C VAL A 53 18.42 6.63 24.76
N LEU A 54 17.17 6.32 24.38
CA LEU A 54 15.99 6.68 25.17
C LEU A 54 15.64 5.67 26.27
N LYS A 55 16.35 4.49 26.29
CA LYS A 55 16.16 3.42 27.30
C LYS A 55 14.74 2.85 27.31
N ILE A 56 14.06 2.87 26.20
CA ILE A 56 12.75 2.25 26.02
C ILE A 56 12.91 0.73 25.83
N SER A 57 11.92 -0.08 26.16
CA SER A 57 11.96 -1.53 25.95
C SER A 57 12.18 -1.87 24.46
N PHE A 58 12.85 -2.99 24.17
CA PHE A 58 13.22 -3.33 22.77
C PHE A 58 12.01 -3.40 21.83
N LEU A 59 10.94 -4.08 22.24
CA LEU A 59 9.75 -4.22 21.38
C LEU A 59 8.99 -2.90 21.18
N GLU A 60 8.87 -2.08 22.22
CA GLU A 60 8.27 -0.74 22.09
C GLU A 60 9.11 0.16 21.19
N SER A 61 10.44 0.08 21.31
CA SER A 61 11.37 0.80 20.44
C SER A 61 11.22 0.38 18.98
N MET A 62 11.09 -0.93 18.72
CA MET A 62 10.83 -1.45 17.38
C MET A 62 9.45 -1.05 16.85
N LEU A 63 8.44 -0.90 17.74
CA LEU A 63 7.13 -0.37 17.35
C LEU A 63 7.25 1.09 16.88
N ILE A 64 7.94 1.93 17.63
CA ILE A 64 8.20 3.32 17.23
C ILE A 64 8.94 3.35 15.89
N GLY A 65 9.98 2.53 15.75
CA GLY A 65 10.73 2.41 14.51
C GLY A 65 9.87 2.01 13.31
N SER A 66 8.98 1.02 13.48
CA SER A 66 8.08 0.57 12.40
C SER A 66 7.05 1.62 11.99
N LEU A 67 6.54 2.41 12.94
CA LEU A 67 5.61 3.50 12.66
C LEU A 67 6.27 4.67 11.92
N LEU A 68 7.56 4.93 12.19
CA LEU A 68 8.31 6.01 11.55
C LEU A 68 9.02 5.58 10.26
N ALA A 69 8.94 4.29 9.90
CA ALA A 69 9.64 3.76 8.73
C ALA A 69 8.94 4.05 7.40
N SER A 70 7.67 4.45 7.42
CA SER A 70 6.92 4.84 6.23
C SER A 70 7.28 6.25 5.79
N THR A 71 7.39 6.48 4.47
CA THR A 71 7.54 7.81 3.86
C THR A 71 6.18 8.35 3.44
N ASP A 72 6.08 9.67 3.21
CA ASP A 72 4.81 10.30 2.81
C ASP A 72 4.54 10.09 1.30
N ALA A 73 3.82 9.02 0.97
CA ALA A 73 3.42 8.68 -0.39
C ALA A 73 2.55 9.78 -1.03
N ALA A 74 1.67 10.43 -0.26
CA ALA A 74 0.80 11.49 -0.78
C ALA A 74 1.60 12.68 -1.31
N SER A 75 2.62 13.12 -0.57
CA SER A 75 3.52 14.20 -1.00
C SER A 75 4.32 13.80 -2.25
N VAL A 76 4.85 12.59 -2.30
CA VAL A 76 5.60 12.09 -3.47
C VAL A 76 4.71 12.10 -4.71
N PHE A 77 3.52 11.49 -4.65
CA PHE A 77 2.57 11.48 -5.78
C PHE A 77 2.16 12.89 -6.20
N SER A 78 1.88 13.77 -5.24
CA SER A 78 1.48 15.15 -5.50
C SER A 78 2.58 15.91 -6.22
N ILE A 79 3.82 15.85 -5.75
CA ILE A 79 4.96 16.59 -6.34
C ILE A 79 5.27 16.05 -7.75
N LEU A 80 5.36 14.75 -7.93
CA LEU A 80 5.69 14.16 -9.21
C LEU A 80 4.65 14.51 -10.29
N ARG A 81 3.36 14.46 -9.94
CA ARG A 81 2.26 14.68 -10.89
C ARG A 81 1.98 16.18 -11.12
N SER A 82 1.95 17.01 -10.08
CA SER A 82 1.66 18.44 -10.25
C SER A 82 2.72 19.15 -11.08
N LYS A 83 3.98 18.77 -10.93
CA LYS A 83 5.10 19.36 -11.68
C LYS A 83 5.44 18.60 -12.97
N ARG A 84 4.69 17.53 -13.30
CA ARG A 84 4.96 16.65 -14.47
C ARG A 84 6.44 16.30 -14.59
N LEU A 85 7.06 15.94 -13.48
CA LEU A 85 8.50 15.69 -13.43
C LEU A 85 8.81 14.40 -14.17
N ASN A 86 9.48 14.54 -15.31
CA ASN A 86 10.04 13.41 -16.04
C ASN A 86 11.50 13.23 -15.65
N LEU A 87 11.75 12.39 -14.65
CA LEU A 87 13.09 12.13 -14.13
C LEU A 87 13.82 11.09 -14.99
N LYS A 88 15.13 11.27 -15.16
CA LYS A 88 15.97 10.32 -15.92
C LYS A 88 15.87 8.90 -15.36
N TYR A 89 16.02 7.91 -16.22
CA TYR A 89 16.07 6.48 -15.86
C TYR A 89 14.81 5.95 -15.15
N ASN A 90 13.63 6.49 -15.50
CA ASN A 90 12.35 6.11 -14.86
C ASN A 90 12.32 6.31 -13.33
N THR A 91 13.12 7.23 -12.82
CA THR A 91 13.21 7.49 -11.37
C THR A 91 11.86 7.94 -10.79
N ALA A 92 11.05 8.65 -11.55
CA ALA A 92 9.69 9.03 -11.11
C ALA A 92 8.84 7.79 -10.81
N SER A 93 8.83 6.81 -11.72
CA SER A 93 8.10 5.55 -11.53
C SER A 93 8.68 4.69 -10.41
N ILE A 94 10.02 4.74 -10.18
CA ILE A 94 10.64 4.08 -9.02
C ILE A 94 10.13 4.69 -7.72
N LEU A 95 10.12 6.02 -7.62
CA LEU A 95 9.65 6.73 -6.44
C LEU A 95 8.16 6.49 -6.19
N GLU A 96 7.33 6.46 -7.24
CA GLU A 96 5.89 6.16 -7.10
C GLU A 96 5.66 4.75 -6.54
N ILE A 97 6.36 3.73 -7.06
CA ILE A 97 6.18 2.35 -6.57
C ILE A 97 6.81 2.19 -5.19
N GLU A 98 7.98 2.76 -4.97
CA GLU A 98 8.66 2.72 -3.67
C GLU A 98 7.75 3.30 -2.59
N SER A 99 7.27 4.53 -2.77
CA SER A 99 6.41 5.20 -1.80
C SER A 99 5.05 4.52 -1.63
N GLY A 100 4.45 3.98 -2.71
CA GLY A 100 3.20 3.23 -2.62
C GLY A 100 3.33 1.84 -2.00
N SER A 101 4.55 1.26 -1.99
CA SER A 101 4.79 -0.06 -1.40
C SER A 101 5.28 0.01 0.04
N ASN A 102 5.84 1.12 0.45
CA ASN A 102 6.43 1.27 1.77
C ASN A 102 5.38 1.38 2.89
N ASP A 103 4.24 2.06 2.66
CA ASP A 103 3.13 2.12 3.61
C ASP A 103 2.58 0.72 3.96
N PRO A 104 2.21 -0.14 2.99
CA PRO A 104 1.85 -1.53 3.27
C PRO A 104 2.94 -2.31 4.00
N ALA A 105 4.22 -2.10 3.67
CA ALA A 105 5.34 -2.78 4.32
C ALA A 105 5.51 -2.34 5.78
N ALA A 106 5.46 -1.04 6.06
CA ALA A 106 5.52 -0.48 7.41
C ALA A 106 4.32 -0.93 8.26
N TYR A 107 3.13 -0.96 7.66
CA TYR A 107 1.93 -1.51 8.31
C TYR A 107 2.11 -2.98 8.70
N MET A 108 2.61 -3.82 7.77
CA MET A 108 2.89 -5.24 8.07
C MET A 108 3.87 -5.39 9.22
N LEU A 109 4.97 -4.63 9.21
CA LEU A 109 5.97 -4.67 10.27
C LEU A 109 5.37 -4.21 11.62
N THR A 110 4.58 -3.15 11.63
CA THR A 110 3.89 -2.65 12.83
C THR A 110 2.97 -3.71 13.44
N VAL A 111 2.16 -4.38 12.61
CA VAL A 111 1.23 -5.44 13.07
C VAL A 111 2.00 -6.62 13.67
N ILE A 112 3.14 -7.01 13.07
CA ILE A 112 4.00 -8.07 13.60
C ILE A 112 4.56 -7.68 14.96
N VAL A 113 5.14 -6.48 15.09
CA VAL A 113 5.71 -6.02 16.37
C VAL A 113 4.64 -5.91 17.44
N MET A 114 3.45 -5.40 17.11
CA MET A 114 2.32 -5.37 18.04
C MET A 114 1.89 -6.77 18.53
N THR A 115 1.92 -7.76 17.63
CA THR A 115 1.58 -9.15 17.97
C THR A 115 2.65 -9.76 18.89
N LEU A 116 3.92 -9.44 18.67
CA LEU A 116 5.02 -9.83 19.56
C LEU A 116 4.89 -9.20 20.96
N ILE A 117 4.52 -7.92 21.05
CA ILE A 117 4.28 -7.24 22.33
C ILE A 117 3.16 -7.93 23.12
N LYS A 118 2.11 -8.39 22.45
CA LYS A 118 1.00 -9.13 23.09
C LYS A 118 1.38 -10.53 23.57
N GLY A 119 2.59 -11.01 23.26
CA GLY A 119 3.05 -12.35 23.65
C GLY A 119 2.30 -13.50 22.96
N GLN A 120 1.60 -13.22 21.87
CA GLN A 120 0.67 -14.16 21.22
C GLN A 120 1.26 -14.84 19.97
N ALA A 121 2.55 -14.64 19.65
CA ALA A 121 3.11 -15.11 18.39
C ALA A 121 4.21 -16.15 18.57
N SER A 122 3.99 -17.35 18.00
CA SER A 122 5.06 -18.26 17.63
C SER A 122 5.67 -17.86 16.27
N GLY A 123 6.90 -18.31 15.97
CA GLY A 123 7.53 -18.04 14.67
C GLY A 123 6.67 -18.48 13.47
N GLY A 124 5.93 -19.59 13.58
CA GLY A 124 5.01 -20.05 12.56
C GLY A 124 3.82 -19.12 12.35
N GLN A 125 3.30 -18.52 13.41
CA GLN A 125 2.21 -17.52 13.31
C GLN A 125 2.67 -16.24 12.62
N ILE A 126 3.89 -15.76 12.91
CA ILE A 126 4.46 -14.59 12.23
C ILE A 126 4.64 -14.87 10.72
N ALA A 127 5.19 -16.04 10.38
CA ALA A 127 5.35 -16.46 8.99
C ALA A 127 3.99 -16.52 8.26
N TYR A 128 2.96 -17.10 8.91
CA TYR A 128 1.61 -17.13 8.36
C TYR A 128 1.00 -15.73 8.21
N MET A 129 1.21 -14.83 9.18
CA MET A 129 0.75 -13.43 9.07
C MET A 129 1.39 -12.72 7.87
N LEU A 130 2.70 -12.83 7.68
CA LEU A 130 3.37 -12.26 6.51
C LEU A 130 2.80 -12.84 5.21
N PHE A 131 2.67 -14.16 5.15
CA PHE A 131 2.10 -14.83 3.99
C PHE A 131 0.67 -14.36 3.71
N SER A 132 -0.21 -14.36 4.71
CA SER A 132 -1.62 -13.97 4.55
C SER A 132 -1.76 -12.51 4.14
N GLN A 133 -1.00 -11.60 4.74
CA GLN A 133 -1.05 -10.19 4.39
C GLN A 133 -0.67 -9.94 2.94
N ILE A 134 0.36 -10.60 2.44
CA ILE A 134 0.82 -10.47 1.05
C ILE A 134 -0.14 -11.19 0.09
N VAL A 135 -0.39 -12.47 0.31
CA VAL A 135 -1.14 -13.31 -0.64
C VAL A 135 -2.61 -12.91 -0.73
N TYR A 136 -3.28 -12.68 0.41
CA TYR A 136 -4.67 -12.23 0.39
C TYR A 136 -4.79 -10.77 -0.04
N GLY A 137 -3.85 -9.90 0.34
CA GLY A 137 -3.82 -8.52 -0.13
C GLY A 137 -3.71 -8.43 -1.65
N ILE A 138 -2.74 -9.13 -2.24
CA ILE A 138 -2.55 -9.15 -3.70
C ILE A 138 -3.68 -9.91 -4.39
N GLY A 139 -3.98 -11.14 -3.96
CA GLY A 139 -4.93 -12.02 -4.64
C GLY A 139 -6.33 -11.43 -4.69
N ILE A 140 -6.85 -10.95 -3.56
CA ILE A 140 -8.18 -10.35 -3.50
C ILE A 140 -8.20 -9.01 -4.25
N GLY A 141 -7.14 -8.20 -4.11
CA GLY A 141 -7.00 -6.95 -4.86
C GLY A 141 -7.10 -7.18 -6.37
N VAL A 142 -6.39 -8.16 -6.90
CA VAL A 142 -6.47 -8.53 -8.32
C VAL A 142 -7.88 -8.96 -8.72
N VAL A 143 -8.52 -9.82 -7.93
CA VAL A 143 -9.89 -10.29 -8.23
C VAL A 143 -10.88 -9.13 -8.24
N ILE A 144 -10.85 -8.27 -7.22
CA ILE A 144 -11.73 -7.08 -7.15
C ILE A 144 -11.50 -6.17 -8.35
N ALA A 145 -10.23 -5.91 -8.69
CA ALA A 145 -9.89 -5.05 -9.82
C ALA A 145 -10.37 -5.60 -11.17
N LEU A 146 -10.24 -6.90 -11.40
CA LEU A 146 -10.72 -7.55 -12.61
C LEU A 146 -12.26 -7.47 -12.72
N VAL A 147 -12.96 -7.78 -11.64
CA VAL A 147 -14.43 -7.69 -11.59
C VAL A 147 -14.88 -6.24 -11.81
N ALA A 148 -14.32 -5.28 -11.09
CA ALA A 148 -14.65 -3.86 -11.22
C ALA A 148 -14.35 -3.34 -12.63
N SER A 149 -13.20 -3.73 -13.21
CA SER A 149 -12.85 -3.38 -14.59
C SER A 149 -13.85 -3.94 -15.60
N GLN A 150 -14.33 -5.17 -15.43
CA GLN A 150 -15.35 -5.75 -16.30
C GLN A 150 -16.68 -5.03 -16.19
N ILE A 151 -17.10 -4.68 -14.97
CA ILE A 151 -18.34 -3.91 -14.73
C ILE A 151 -18.23 -2.56 -15.45
N LEU A 152 -17.15 -1.80 -15.24
CA LEU A 152 -16.95 -0.49 -15.86
C LEU A 152 -16.87 -0.54 -17.39
N LYS A 153 -16.42 -1.68 -17.97
CA LYS A 153 -16.39 -1.87 -19.43
C LYS A 153 -17.75 -2.23 -20.02
N ARG A 154 -18.54 -3.02 -19.31
CA ARG A 154 -19.82 -3.57 -19.83
C ARG A 154 -20.99 -2.66 -19.57
N PHE A 155 -21.05 -2.03 -18.40
CA PHE A 155 -22.17 -1.20 -18.00
C PHE A 155 -21.90 0.27 -18.31
N LYS A 156 -22.82 0.91 -19.07
CA LYS A 156 -22.88 2.36 -19.16
C LYS A 156 -23.79 2.84 -18.04
N PHE A 157 -23.20 3.50 -17.06
CA PHE A 157 -24.00 4.18 -16.06
C PHE A 157 -24.74 5.36 -16.72
N THR A 158 -26.06 5.35 -16.62
CA THR A 158 -26.91 6.35 -17.29
C THR A 158 -26.86 7.69 -16.57
N THR A 159 -26.50 7.69 -15.29
CA THR A 159 -26.45 8.89 -14.43
C THR A 159 -25.02 9.39 -14.33
N SER A 160 -24.82 10.67 -14.67
CA SER A 160 -23.52 11.35 -14.50
C SER A 160 -23.04 11.28 -13.05
N GLY A 161 -21.80 10.87 -12.85
CA GLY A 161 -21.19 10.75 -11.50
C GLY A 161 -21.33 9.38 -10.82
N PHE A 162 -22.18 8.49 -11.33
CA PHE A 162 -22.35 7.14 -10.74
C PHE A 162 -21.04 6.33 -10.86
N ASP A 163 -20.29 6.53 -11.93
CA ASP A 163 -18.96 5.93 -12.14
C ASP A 163 -18.02 6.29 -10.97
N THR A 164 -18.05 7.54 -10.53
CA THR A 164 -17.21 8.02 -9.43
C THR A 164 -17.61 7.35 -8.11
N ILE A 165 -18.91 7.27 -7.82
CA ILE A 165 -19.41 6.60 -6.61
C ILE A 165 -19.02 5.12 -6.62
N PHE A 166 -19.15 4.45 -7.77
CA PHE A 166 -18.75 3.06 -7.92
C PHE A 166 -17.26 2.87 -7.65
N VAL A 167 -16.39 3.73 -8.20
CA VAL A 167 -14.93 3.66 -8.00
C VAL A 167 -14.57 3.90 -6.53
N VAL A 168 -15.24 4.85 -5.86
CA VAL A 168 -15.07 5.09 -4.42
C VAL A 168 -15.48 3.85 -3.60
N ALA A 169 -16.62 3.23 -3.93
CA ALA A 169 -17.06 2.00 -3.27
C ALA A 169 -16.05 0.85 -3.48
N VAL A 170 -15.51 0.71 -4.69
CA VAL A 170 -14.49 -0.29 -5.00
C VAL A 170 -13.21 -0.04 -4.18
N ALA A 171 -12.78 1.22 -4.04
CA ALA A 171 -11.60 1.56 -3.22
C ALA A 171 -11.78 1.14 -1.76
N VAL A 172 -12.91 1.47 -1.15
CA VAL A 172 -13.23 1.09 0.24
C VAL A 172 -13.36 -0.43 0.39
N PHE A 173 -14.04 -1.09 -0.54
CA PHE A 173 -14.23 -2.55 -0.54
C PHE A 173 -12.91 -3.29 -0.71
N SER A 174 -12.01 -2.76 -1.54
CA SER A 174 -10.67 -3.34 -1.76
C SER A 174 -9.77 -3.30 -0.51
N TYR A 175 -10.05 -2.42 0.43
CA TYR A 175 -9.40 -2.40 1.75
C TYR A 175 -10.12 -3.34 2.72
N ALA A 176 -11.45 -3.23 2.82
CA ALA A 176 -12.24 -3.89 3.85
C ALA A 176 -12.21 -5.42 3.74
N LEU A 177 -12.40 -5.97 2.53
CA LEU A 177 -12.49 -7.41 2.34
C LEU A 177 -11.19 -8.16 2.67
N PRO A 178 -10.01 -7.78 2.14
CA PRO A 178 -8.77 -8.47 2.54
C PRO A 178 -8.45 -8.27 4.03
N THR A 179 -8.67 -7.07 4.58
CA THR A 179 -8.44 -6.82 6.01
C THR A 179 -9.26 -7.75 6.90
N TYR A 180 -10.51 -8.01 6.54
CA TYR A 180 -11.40 -8.89 7.30
C TYR A 180 -10.88 -10.32 7.40
N ILE A 181 -10.17 -10.82 6.40
CA ILE A 181 -9.62 -12.19 6.36
C ILE A 181 -8.12 -12.27 6.69
N GLY A 182 -7.53 -11.19 7.24
CA GLY A 182 -6.13 -11.14 7.65
C GLY A 182 -5.13 -10.79 6.54
N GLY A 183 -5.62 -10.27 5.41
CA GLY A 183 -4.80 -9.71 4.34
C GLY A 183 -4.47 -8.23 4.57
N ASN A 184 -3.54 -7.70 3.78
CA ASN A 184 -3.20 -6.28 3.79
C ASN A 184 -4.13 -5.48 2.87
N GLY A 185 -5.11 -4.75 3.46
CA GLY A 185 -6.08 -3.95 2.73
C GLY A 185 -5.47 -2.77 1.99
N TYR A 186 -4.42 -2.14 2.52
CA TYR A 186 -3.73 -1.03 1.85
C TYR A 186 -3.00 -1.49 0.59
N LEU A 187 -2.32 -2.64 0.66
CA LEU A 187 -1.71 -3.28 -0.50
C LEU A 187 -2.74 -3.62 -1.56
N SER A 188 -3.88 -4.16 -1.15
CA SER A 188 -5.00 -4.47 -2.04
C SER A 188 -5.55 -3.21 -2.72
N ALA A 189 -5.81 -2.14 -1.98
CA ALA A 189 -6.29 -0.88 -2.53
C ALA A 189 -5.31 -0.27 -3.56
N TYR A 190 -4.01 -0.35 -3.28
CA TYR A 190 -2.97 0.10 -4.20
C TYR A 190 -2.96 -0.72 -5.51
N ILE A 191 -3.05 -2.06 -5.42
CA ILE A 191 -3.09 -2.95 -6.59
C ILE A 191 -4.36 -2.72 -7.41
N VAL A 192 -5.51 -2.57 -6.74
CA VAL A 192 -6.78 -2.23 -7.42
C VAL A 192 -6.65 -0.92 -8.17
N GLY A 193 -6.03 0.09 -7.55
CA GLY A 193 -5.71 1.35 -8.20
C GLY A 193 -4.88 1.15 -9.46
N ILE A 194 -3.75 0.44 -9.38
CA ILE A 194 -2.87 0.17 -10.54
C ILE A 194 -3.64 -0.50 -11.67
N ILE A 195 -4.40 -1.56 -11.39
CA ILE A 195 -5.11 -2.32 -12.43
C ILE A 195 -6.21 -1.47 -13.08
N LEU A 196 -7.02 -0.75 -12.29
CA LEU A 196 -8.07 0.12 -12.82
C LEU A 196 -7.48 1.30 -13.58
N GLY A 197 -6.44 1.93 -13.06
CA GLY A 197 -5.74 3.04 -13.70
C GLY A 197 -5.16 2.69 -15.07
N ASN A 198 -4.72 1.47 -15.27
CA ASN A 198 -4.16 0.97 -16.55
C ASN A 198 -5.17 0.20 -17.40
N SER A 199 -6.39 -0.01 -16.90
CA SER A 199 -7.46 -0.62 -17.68
C SER A 199 -7.99 0.35 -18.73
N LYS A 200 -8.30 -0.15 -19.95
CA LYS A 200 -9.00 0.62 -20.97
C LYS A 200 -10.47 0.79 -20.57
N ILE A 201 -10.73 1.67 -19.64
CA ILE A 201 -12.09 2.03 -19.22
C ILE A 201 -12.56 3.16 -20.13
N ARG A 202 -13.82 3.10 -20.55
CA ARG A 202 -14.38 3.93 -21.63
C ARG A 202 -14.51 5.43 -21.28
N ASN A 203 -14.45 5.80 -20.00
CA ASN A 203 -14.60 7.17 -19.51
C ASN A 203 -13.34 7.59 -18.70
N LYS A 204 -12.20 7.57 -19.35
CA LYS A 204 -10.96 8.16 -18.81
C LYS A 204 -10.82 9.57 -19.35
#